data_389ed05fd7de554115fa18b1d11c649f
#
_entry.id   389ed05fd7de554115fa18b1d11c649f
#
_cell.length_a   1.000
_cell.length_b   1.000
_cell.length_c   1.000
_cell.angle_alpha   90.00
_cell.angle_beta   90.00
_cell.angle_gamma   90.00
#
_symmetry.space_group_name_H-M   'P 1'
#
loop_
_entity.id
_entity.type
_entity.pdbx_description
1 polymer ?
#
loop_
_entity_poly.entity_id
_entity_poly.type
_entity_poly.pdbx_seq_one_letter_code
_entity_poly.pdbx_strand_id
1 'polypeptide(L)'
;MSGSAGDAPVLEGEHRLGEGMRRGVFCLGLVPVATGLTLREAMWMQCCLTAGVEPGPMPAHAFRRADRHAVEDAMGVAPGLMRAMAADAKRRRRMVDADEEGRLPLGSPSPVDMMTRDFRVRPVTAWHQTSTGRAGVLSTLVAGSGAPRIDGPVIGVDVLSRELWRFDSWATYDAPGVHGPHMTTSPDVFICGLRGNGKSFAAKVMALREIEAGRHVIVQSDREGEWGRVANHVGGQVVSPGGGHYLNPFALPDRPSAGEDDLWRQEVLSGRKAAFMSLAEALREDGGPFPLDRDMQVVVDRVAVSFGTGPMTLEAAVDRLADRSWVDGESPSMTGFEHEPALARAAAAAAARVYAPMVRGGTLSGMFDRESTIRLDPSSPMIVFDTSSPALNNEQLKRVFTAAVSSWIDRLLQGRDGRRRIVVDEEAWDLLSNARLVDSLQTRQRSAGHWGCATWLIVHGVNDMTHVFGEGSELRGRVEEILNQMQTKIIFRQGGSNIDMLSRLVPDLSEDERRVIPTLPQGLGVWRVGAEHPRMVRALAGPTLSALFDTSDLRSAA
;
A
#
# COMPACT_ATOMS: atom_id res chain seq x y z
N MET A 1 42.62 42.79 -15.84
CA MET A 1 41.28 42.42 -16.34
C MET A 1 40.90 41.08 -15.70
N SER A 2 40.32 41.17 -14.53
CA SER A 2 39.81 40.00 -13.78
C SER A 2 38.32 39.89 -14.08
N GLY A 3 37.95 38.96 -14.97
CA GLY A 3 36.56 38.71 -15.31
C GLY A 3 35.96 37.73 -14.30
N SER A 4 34.99 38.18 -13.57
CA SER A 4 34.17 37.41 -12.65
C SER A 4 33.25 36.43 -13.42
N ALA A 5 33.74 35.26 -13.77
CA ALA A 5 32.96 34.23 -14.46
C ALA A 5 32.33 33.20 -13.48
N GLY A 6 32.30 33.49 -12.17
CA GLY A 6 31.82 32.56 -11.15
C GLY A 6 30.42 32.80 -10.58
N ASP A 7 29.82 33.98 -10.81
CA ASP A 7 28.60 34.37 -10.08
C ASP A 7 27.28 33.97 -10.76
N ALA A 8 27.27 33.86 -12.09
CA ALA A 8 26.04 33.57 -12.82
C ALA A 8 25.39 32.20 -12.51
N PRO A 9 26.12 31.08 -12.42
CA PRO A 9 25.51 29.80 -12.10
C PRO A 9 25.02 29.70 -10.65
N VAL A 10 25.69 30.40 -9.71
CA VAL A 10 25.30 30.44 -8.30
C VAL A 10 23.98 31.23 -8.13
N LEU A 11 23.86 32.41 -8.79
CA LEU A 11 22.67 33.23 -8.77
C LEU A 11 21.48 32.53 -9.43
N GLU A 12 21.70 31.81 -10.51
CA GLU A 12 20.64 31.03 -11.17
C GLU A 12 20.20 29.85 -10.29
N GLY A 13 21.14 29.16 -9.63
CA GLY A 13 20.87 28.11 -8.67
C GLY A 13 20.11 28.63 -7.44
N GLU A 14 20.50 29.77 -6.89
CA GLU A 14 19.78 30.41 -5.77
C GLU A 14 18.36 30.83 -6.14
N HIS A 15 18.15 31.36 -7.36
CA HIS A 15 16.83 31.69 -7.86
C HIS A 15 15.94 30.45 -8.00
N ARG A 16 16.45 29.36 -8.56
CA ARG A 16 15.75 28.08 -8.70
C ARG A 16 15.44 27.46 -7.33
N LEU A 17 16.39 27.53 -6.39
CA LEU A 17 16.18 27.09 -5.01
C LEU A 17 15.06 27.90 -4.31
N GLY A 18 15.06 29.23 -4.48
CA GLY A 18 14.00 30.11 -3.97
C GLY A 18 12.63 29.80 -4.58
N GLU A 19 12.59 29.39 -5.83
CA GLU A 19 11.36 28.97 -6.51
C GLU A 19 10.88 27.59 -6.06
N GLY A 20 11.80 26.63 -5.85
CA GLY A 20 11.50 25.34 -5.23
C GLY A 20 10.96 25.49 -3.81
N MET A 21 11.55 26.40 -3.00
CA MET A 21 11.07 26.76 -1.67
C MET A 21 9.62 27.32 -1.70
N ARG A 22 9.29 28.17 -2.68
CA ARG A 22 7.94 28.73 -2.81
C ARG A 22 6.90 27.72 -3.29
N ARG A 23 7.32 26.72 -4.05
CA ARG A 23 6.41 25.66 -4.55
C ARG A 23 6.08 24.60 -3.50
N GLY A 24 6.69 24.64 -2.31
CA GLY A 24 6.39 23.71 -1.22
C GLY A 24 6.73 22.23 -1.50
N VAL A 25 7.55 21.97 -2.53
CA VAL A 25 7.94 20.60 -2.92
C VAL A 25 9.11 20.16 -2.06
N PHE A 26 8.87 20.00 -0.77
CA PHE A 26 9.86 19.45 0.16
C PHE A 26 9.50 18.04 0.56
N CYS A 27 10.16 17.09 -0.03
CA CYS A 27 10.11 15.70 0.38
C CYS A 27 11.08 15.49 1.57
N LEU A 28 10.65 15.78 2.76
CA LEU A 28 11.47 15.67 3.97
C LEU A 28 11.90 14.23 4.32
N GLY A 29 11.57 13.26 3.48
CA GLY A 29 11.88 11.87 3.68
C GLY A 29 13.03 11.29 2.86
N LEU A 30 13.50 11.98 1.82
CA LEU A 30 14.47 11.41 0.86
C LEU A 30 15.93 11.38 1.34
N VAL A 31 16.28 12.18 2.33
CA VAL A 31 17.65 12.16 2.83
C VAL A 31 17.71 11.27 4.08
N PRO A 32 18.34 10.10 4.00
CA PRO A 32 18.47 9.22 5.16
C PRO A 32 19.18 9.96 6.28
N VAL A 33 18.56 10.05 7.44
CA VAL A 33 19.19 10.62 8.64
C VAL A 33 20.40 9.79 9.09
N ALA A 34 20.51 8.56 8.62
CA ALA A 34 21.66 7.69 8.76
C ALA A 34 22.99 8.28 8.21
N THR A 35 22.91 9.31 7.34
CA THR A 35 24.12 9.98 6.81
C THR A 35 24.75 11.00 7.75
N GLY A 36 24.20 11.21 8.94
CA GLY A 36 24.67 12.20 9.89
C GLY A 36 24.38 13.67 9.51
N LEU A 37 23.58 13.90 8.49
CA LEU A 37 23.19 15.24 8.06
C LEU A 37 22.28 15.90 9.09
N THR A 38 22.46 17.21 9.29
CA THR A 38 21.48 18.03 10.02
C THR A 38 20.22 18.21 9.17
N LEU A 39 19.10 18.55 9.80
CA LEU A 39 17.86 18.85 9.06
C LEU A 39 18.07 19.94 8.00
N ARG A 40 18.87 20.97 8.30
CA ARG A 40 19.17 22.07 7.37
C ARG A 40 19.92 21.55 6.14
N GLU A 41 20.92 20.67 6.32
CA GLU A 41 21.66 20.05 5.24
C GLU A 41 20.76 19.14 4.41
N ALA A 42 19.89 18.37 5.05
CA ALA A 42 18.91 17.53 4.36
C ALA A 42 17.94 18.35 3.51
N MET A 43 17.43 19.46 4.05
CA MET A 43 16.60 20.40 3.31
C MET A 43 17.34 21.07 2.15
N TRP A 44 18.59 21.44 2.37
CA TRP A 44 19.44 22.01 1.32
C TRP A 44 19.62 21.03 0.17
N MET A 45 20.01 19.79 0.46
CA MET A 45 20.14 18.74 -0.56
C MET A 45 18.83 18.53 -1.32
N GLN A 46 17.71 18.46 -0.61
CA GLN A 46 16.39 18.30 -1.24
C GLN A 46 16.05 19.48 -2.15
N CYS A 47 16.33 20.71 -1.72
CA CYS A 47 16.13 21.89 -2.55
C CYS A 47 17.00 21.84 -3.82
N CYS A 48 18.28 21.42 -3.69
CA CYS A 48 19.17 21.26 -4.83
C CYS A 48 18.64 20.21 -5.82
N LEU A 49 18.22 19.05 -5.34
CA LEU A 49 17.64 17.98 -6.15
C LEU A 49 16.36 18.45 -6.86
N THR A 50 15.46 19.14 -6.15
CA THR A 50 14.21 19.65 -6.72
C THR A 50 14.47 20.74 -7.78
N ALA A 51 15.51 21.54 -7.60
CA ALA A 51 15.93 22.57 -8.55
C ALA A 51 16.75 22.03 -9.72
N GLY A 52 17.13 20.72 -9.70
CA GLY A 52 18.03 20.14 -10.70
C GLY A 52 19.46 20.71 -10.64
N VAL A 53 19.90 21.11 -9.44
CA VAL A 53 21.23 21.65 -9.16
C VAL A 53 22.02 20.61 -8.37
N GLU A 54 23.28 20.41 -8.70
CA GLU A 54 24.15 19.47 -7.98
C GLU A 54 24.35 19.94 -6.52
N PRO A 55 24.17 19.08 -5.51
CA PRO A 55 24.30 19.47 -4.12
C PRO A 55 25.75 19.87 -3.79
N GLY A 56 25.97 21.15 -3.53
CA GLY A 56 27.22 21.69 -3.04
C GLY A 56 27.17 21.99 -1.53
N PRO A 57 28.24 22.56 -0.96
CA PRO A 57 28.25 23.00 0.44
C PRO A 57 27.10 23.98 0.71
N MET A 58 26.37 23.75 1.81
CA MET A 58 25.24 24.61 2.18
C MET A 58 25.75 26.01 2.56
N PRO A 59 25.25 27.10 1.92
CA PRO A 59 25.62 28.46 2.28
C PRO A 59 25.22 28.81 3.70
N ALA A 60 26.02 29.62 4.38
CA ALA A 60 25.78 29.99 5.77
C ALA A 60 24.46 30.74 6.00
N HIS A 61 23.93 31.39 4.94
CA HIS A 61 22.67 32.13 4.97
C HIS A 61 21.44 31.27 4.58
N ALA A 62 21.65 30.03 4.11
CA ALA A 62 20.55 29.15 3.75
C ALA A 62 19.65 28.87 4.96
N PHE A 63 18.33 28.95 4.75
CA PHE A 63 17.32 28.69 5.78
C PHE A 63 17.47 29.54 7.05
N ARG A 64 17.55 30.84 6.91
CA ARG A 64 17.44 31.79 8.02
C ARG A 64 16.10 31.62 8.74
N ARG A 65 15.96 32.21 9.94
CA ARG A 65 14.75 32.06 10.76
C ARG A 65 13.46 32.47 10.02
N ALA A 66 13.53 33.50 9.17
CA ALA A 66 12.41 33.95 8.34
C ALA A 66 12.02 32.87 7.30
N ASP A 67 13.02 32.22 6.69
CA ASP A 67 12.77 31.20 5.68
C ASP A 67 12.12 29.96 6.26
N ARG A 68 12.43 29.62 7.53
CA ARG A 68 11.76 28.53 8.23
C ARG A 68 10.27 28.77 8.43
N HIS A 69 9.88 29.97 8.82
CA HIS A 69 8.48 30.29 8.96
C HIS A 69 7.74 30.27 7.61
N ALA A 70 8.36 30.80 6.57
CA ALA A 70 7.80 30.73 5.24
C ALA A 70 7.63 29.29 4.73
N VAL A 71 8.56 28.39 5.08
CA VAL A 71 8.45 26.95 4.76
C VAL A 71 7.37 26.27 5.61
N GLU A 72 7.31 26.56 6.91
CA GLU A 72 6.25 26.04 7.80
C GLU A 72 4.86 26.50 7.33
N ASP A 73 4.72 27.75 6.97
CA ASP A 73 3.47 28.33 6.42
C ASP A 73 3.12 27.72 5.05
N ALA A 74 4.09 27.61 4.16
CA ALA A 74 3.88 27.01 2.84
C ALA A 74 3.52 25.50 2.90
N MET A 75 4.00 24.81 3.93
CA MET A 75 3.68 23.40 4.17
C MET A 75 2.41 23.22 5.01
N GLY A 76 1.80 24.28 5.52
CA GLY A 76 0.62 24.20 6.41
C GLY A 76 0.86 23.39 7.70
N VAL A 77 2.10 23.27 8.12
CA VAL A 77 2.47 22.49 9.29
C VAL A 77 2.45 23.36 10.55
N ALA A 78 2.19 22.73 11.68
CA ALA A 78 2.13 23.44 12.97
C ALA A 78 3.43 24.19 13.25
N PRO A 79 3.36 25.44 13.71
CA PRO A 79 4.54 26.22 14.11
C PRO A 79 5.40 25.42 15.11
N GLY A 80 6.68 25.27 14.79
CA GLY A 80 7.62 24.53 15.64
C GLY A 80 7.90 23.09 15.19
N LEU A 81 7.19 22.56 14.16
CA LEU A 81 7.49 21.25 13.60
C LEU A 81 8.95 21.17 13.12
N MET A 82 9.43 22.19 12.43
CA MET A 82 10.80 22.28 11.97
C MET A 82 11.83 22.25 13.12
N ARG A 83 11.48 22.79 14.27
CA ARG A 83 12.31 22.68 15.47
C ARG A 83 12.32 21.26 16.03
N ALA A 84 11.16 20.61 16.06
CA ALA A 84 11.05 19.23 16.52
C ALA A 84 11.88 18.30 15.64
N MET A 85 11.81 18.48 14.32
CA MET A 85 12.61 17.73 13.35
C MET A 85 14.11 17.96 13.53
N ALA A 86 14.53 19.21 13.75
CA ALA A 86 15.95 19.52 14.00
C ALA A 86 16.45 18.90 15.32
N ALA A 87 15.61 18.87 16.34
CA ALA A 87 15.94 18.23 17.61
C ALA A 87 16.07 16.70 17.46
N ASP A 88 15.19 16.08 16.69
CA ASP A 88 15.23 14.65 16.40
C ASP A 88 16.48 14.28 15.60
N ALA A 89 16.77 15.02 14.52
CA ALA A 89 17.98 14.81 13.73
C ALA A 89 19.28 14.95 14.57
N LYS A 90 19.34 15.95 15.46
CA LYS A 90 20.48 16.14 16.38
C LYS A 90 20.61 14.99 17.38
N ARG A 91 19.48 14.45 17.86
CA ARG A 91 19.47 13.30 18.77
C ARG A 91 20.01 12.05 18.04
N ARG A 92 19.57 11.79 16.82
CA ARG A 92 20.02 10.65 16.00
C ARG A 92 21.52 10.73 15.68
N ARG A 93 22.02 11.91 15.31
CA ARG A 93 23.45 12.13 15.09
C ARG A 93 24.29 11.77 16.33
N ARG A 94 23.89 12.22 17.51
CA ARG A 94 24.58 11.87 18.77
C ARG A 94 24.58 10.37 19.06
N MET A 95 23.55 9.65 18.60
CA MET A 95 23.48 8.21 18.80
C MET A 95 24.37 7.47 17.81
N VAL A 96 24.49 7.94 16.55
CA VAL A 96 25.45 7.41 15.55
C VAL A 96 26.89 7.67 16.03
N ASP A 97 27.20 8.89 16.44
CA ASP A 97 28.54 9.25 16.96
C ASP A 97 28.91 8.38 18.19
N ALA A 98 27.93 8.03 19.04
CA ALA A 98 28.17 7.16 20.20
C ALA A 98 28.37 5.68 19.82
N ASP A 99 27.76 5.24 18.72
CA ASP A 99 27.89 3.87 18.20
C ASP A 99 29.25 3.69 17.49
N GLU A 100 29.68 4.69 16.73
CA GLU A 100 31.01 4.70 16.08
C GLU A 100 32.17 4.72 17.08
N GLU A 101 31.99 5.35 18.24
CA GLU A 101 32.98 5.35 19.32
C GLU A 101 32.97 4.07 20.19
N GLY A 102 32.10 3.09 19.88
CA GLY A 102 31.94 1.87 20.68
C GLY A 102 31.49 2.12 22.12
N ARG A 103 31.06 3.33 22.40
CA ARG A 103 30.51 3.74 23.69
C ARG A 103 28.99 3.61 23.62
N LEU A 104 28.49 2.38 23.75
CA LEU A 104 27.12 2.26 24.25
C LEU A 104 27.03 3.12 25.53
N PRO A 105 26.03 3.98 25.68
CA PRO A 105 25.76 4.65 26.93
C PRO A 105 25.19 3.64 27.94
N LEU A 106 26.03 2.66 28.31
CA LEU A 106 25.78 1.70 29.38
C LEU A 106 26.19 2.26 30.75
N GLY A 107 26.40 3.55 30.85
CA GLY A 107 26.29 4.21 32.13
C GLY A 107 24.82 4.35 32.43
N SER A 108 24.28 3.54 33.35
CA SER A 108 22.97 3.84 33.94
C SER A 108 22.96 5.35 34.23
N PRO A 109 22.05 6.14 33.63
CA PRO A 109 21.96 7.55 33.94
C PRO A 109 21.81 7.66 35.43
N SER A 110 22.54 8.57 36.06
CA SER A 110 22.37 8.78 37.51
C SER A 110 20.90 9.11 37.78
N PRO A 111 20.33 8.74 38.93
CA PRO A 111 18.96 9.10 39.25
C PRO A 111 18.69 10.60 39.06
N VAL A 112 19.71 11.45 39.23
CA VAL A 112 19.63 12.89 38.97
C VAL A 112 19.59 13.21 37.48
N ASP A 113 20.33 12.50 36.64
CA ASP A 113 20.27 12.65 35.17
C ASP A 113 18.93 12.15 34.61
N MET A 114 18.38 11.09 35.16
CA MET A 114 17.01 10.66 34.85
C MET A 114 16.01 11.74 35.26
N MET A 115 16.06 12.24 36.49
CA MET A 115 15.16 13.30 36.95
C MET A 115 15.32 14.59 36.14
N THR A 116 16.52 15.02 35.79
CA THR A 116 16.73 16.26 35.02
C THR A 116 16.46 16.09 33.50
N ARG A 117 16.62 14.90 32.93
CA ARG A 117 16.20 14.63 31.58
C ARG A 117 14.70 14.47 31.43
N ASP A 118 14.07 13.79 32.37
CA ASP A 118 12.65 13.45 32.31
C ASP A 118 11.75 14.60 32.77
N PHE A 119 12.22 15.48 33.65
CA PHE A 119 11.51 16.72 33.99
C PHE A 119 11.53 17.79 32.89
N ARG A 120 12.25 17.59 31.81
CA ARG A 120 12.04 18.32 30.56
C ARG A 120 10.91 17.73 29.69
N VAL A 121 10.20 16.72 30.16
CA VAL A 121 8.93 16.29 29.60
C VAL A 121 7.98 17.49 29.68
N ARG A 122 7.72 18.11 28.53
CA ARG A 122 6.66 19.11 28.45
C ARG A 122 5.40 18.44 28.95
N PRO A 123 4.57 19.10 29.72
CA PRO A 123 3.33 18.52 30.19
C PRO A 123 2.57 18.06 28.95
N VAL A 124 2.45 16.74 28.78
CA VAL A 124 1.51 16.17 27.87
C VAL A 124 0.17 16.61 28.38
N THR A 125 -0.50 17.45 27.64
CA THR A 125 -1.88 17.79 27.96
C THR A 125 -2.63 16.48 27.86
N ALA A 126 -2.97 15.92 29.02
CA ALA A 126 -3.72 14.68 29.06
C ALA A 126 -4.97 14.88 28.22
N TRP A 127 -5.15 14.05 27.26
CA TRP A 127 -6.22 14.12 26.26
C TRP A 127 -7.60 14.08 26.85
N HIS A 128 -7.72 13.55 28.04
CA HIS A 128 -8.97 13.37 28.73
C HIS A 128 -8.86 13.68 30.19
N GLN A 129 -9.60 14.47 30.39
CA GLN A 129 -10.15 15.16 31.43
C GLN A 129 -10.69 14.45 32.65
N THR A 130 -10.81 13.21 32.76
CA THR A 130 -11.74 12.61 33.73
C THR A 130 -11.09 11.86 34.85
N SER A 131 -9.82 11.66 34.79
CA SER A 131 -9.15 11.13 35.96
C SER A 131 -8.68 12.29 36.85
N THR A 132 -8.76 12.09 38.11
CA THR A 132 -8.12 12.98 39.07
C THR A 132 -6.70 13.32 38.56
N GLY A 133 -6.28 14.59 38.60
CA GLY A 133 -5.02 15.06 38.03
C GLY A 133 -3.78 14.28 38.47
N ARG A 134 -3.89 13.46 39.50
CA ARG A 134 -2.86 12.51 39.94
C ARG A 134 -2.66 11.31 39.02
N ALA A 135 -3.72 10.77 38.44
CA ALA A 135 -3.59 9.65 37.48
C ALA A 135 -3.02 10.13 36.14
N GLY A 136 -3.36 11.35 35.71
CA GLY A 136 -2.76 11.98 34.53
C GLY A 136 -1.27 12.22 34.66
N VAL A 137 -0.78 12.60 35.84
CA VAL A 137 0.66 12.78 36.12
C VAL A 137 1.40 11.44 36.11
N LEU A 138 0.82 10.40 36.69
CA LEU A 138 1.42 9.06 36.67
C LEU A 138 1.47 8.44 35.28
N SER A 139 0.44 8.63 34.45
CA SER A 139 0.44 8.15 33.08
C SER A 139 1.49 8.84 32.20
N THR A 140 1.79 10.13 32.46
CA THR A 140 2.85 10.85 31.73
C THR A 140 4.26 10.41 32.13
N LEU A 141 4.46 9.92 33.33
CA LEU A 141 5.75 9.38 33.77
C LEU A 141 6.05 8.01 33.16
N VAL A 142 5.02 7.24 32.83
CA VAL A 142 5.14 5.89 32.24
C VAL A 142 5.12 5.92 30.70
N ALA A 143 4.58 6.97 30.09
CA ALA A 143 4.46 7.10 28.62
C ALA A 143 5.77 7.47 27.89
N GLY A 144 6.89 7.37 28.53
CA GLY A 144 8.18 7.90 28.07
C GLY A 144 9.04 6.96 27.23
N SER A 145 8.53 5.87 26.66
CA SER A 145 9.33 5.12 25.68
C SER A 145 9.43 5.94 24.40
N GLY A 146 10.66 6.30 24.00
CA GLY A 146 10.92 7.00 22.74
C GLY A 146 10.23 6.31 21.56
N ALA A 147 9.98 7.05 20.48
CA ALA A 147 9.46 6.45 19.26
C ALA A 147 10.38 5.31 18.83
N PRO A 148 9.84 4.18 18.34
CA PRO A 148 10.66 3.11 17.81
C PRO A 148 11.56 3.67 16.71
N ARG A 149 12.78 3.15 16.61
CA ARG A 149 13.73 3.52 15.56
C ARG A 149 13.30 2.88 14.24
N ILE A 150 12.30 3.45 13.60
CA ILE A 150 11.94 3.08 12.25
C ILE A 150 12.72 4.01 11.31
N ASP A 151 13.61 3.46 10.53
CA ASP A 151 14.25 4.17 9.43
C ASP A 151 13.26 4.25 8.28
N GLY A 152 12.82 5.46 7.99
CA GLY A 152 11.79 5.68 6.97
C GLY A 152 11.41 7.14 6.88
N PRO A 153 10.57 7.49 5.91
CA PRO A 153 10.09 8.86 5.75
C PRO A 153 9.23 9.29 6.93
N VAL A 154 9.15 10.60 7.14
CA VAL A 154 8.26 11.19 8.14
C VAL A 154 6.83 11.15 7.61
N ILE A 155 5.98 10.40 8.28
CA ILE A 155 4.55 10.31 7.95
C ILE A 155 3.73 11.36 8.72
N GLY A 156 4.13 11.63 9.97
CA GLY A 156 3.34 12.49 10.83
C GLY A 156 4.00 12.78 12.17
N VAL A 157 3.18 13.03 13.15
CA VAL A 157 3.58 13.30 14.53
C VAL A 157 2.81 12.40 15.48
N ASP A 158 3.52 11.76 16.39
CA ASP A 158 2.90 11.16 17.56
C ASP A 158 2.42 12.29 18.50
N VAL A 159 1.12 12.39 18.68
CA VAL A 159 0.51 13.50 19.41
C VAL A 159 0.79 13.44 20.92
N LEU A 160 1.11 12.27 21.46
CA LEU A 160 1.43 12.08 22.87
C LEU A 160 2.87 12.47 23.17
N SER A 161 3.84 11.90 22.47
CA SER A 161 5.25 12.22 22.64
C SER A 161 5.68 13.51 21.94
N ARG A 162 4.88 14.01 21.00
CA ARG A 162 5.20 15.12 20.08
C ARG A 162 6.47 14.87 19.27
N GLU A 163 6.82 13.61 19.07
CA GLU A 163 7.92 13.20 18.22
C GLU A 163 7.45 12.98 16.81
N LEU A 164 8.38 13.11 15.86
CA LEU A 164 8.10 12.77 14.47
C LEU A 164 7.89 11.27 14.36
N TRP A 165 6.78 10.89 13.74
CA TRP A 165 6.49 9.52 13.41
C TRP A 165 7.05 9.18 12.02
N ARG A 166 7.96 8.22 11.99
CA ARG A 166 8.51 7.66 10.77
C ARG A 166 7.93 6.28 10.54
N PHE A 167 7.69 5.97 9.29
CA PHE A 167 7.19 4.65 8.91
C PHE A 167 7.58 4.35 7.47
N ASP A 168 7.97 3.14 7.23
CA ASP A 168 8.17 2.49 5.93
C ASP A 168 7.87 1.01 6.15
N SER A 169 6.99 0.44 5.33
CA SER A 169 6.56 -0.96 5.44
C SER A 169 7.72 -1.94 5.39
N TRP A 170 8.71 -1.64 4.55
CA TRP A 170 9.87 -2.49 4.38
C TRP A 170 10.95 -2.26 5.45
N ALA A 171 11.10 -1.02 5.88
CA ALA A 171 12.03 -0.72 6.97
C ALA A 171 11.60 -1.40 8.27
N THR A 172 10.31 -1.52 8.55
CA THR A 172 9.80 -2.26 9.71
C THR A 172 10.01 -3.77 9.58
N TYR A 173 9.93 -4.29 8.35
CA TYR A 173 10.21 -5.70 8.06
C TYR A 173 11.71 -6.02 8.18
N ASP A 174 12.60 -5.13 7.72
CA ASP A 174 14.05 -5.30 7.75
C ASP A 174 14.68 -4.94 9.11
N ALA A 175 14.01 -4.11 9.93
CA ALA A 175 14.55 -3.61 11.19
C ALA A 175 14.47 -4.64 12.33
N PRO A 176 15.44 -4.63 13.28
CA PRO A 176 15.33 -5.46 14.48
C PRO A 176 14.20 -4.99 15.38
N GLY A 177 13.43 -5.94 15.91
CA GLY A 177 12.33 -5.70 16.84
C GLY A 177 12.74 -5.86 18.30
N VAL A 178 11.86 -5.45 19.21
CA VAL A 178 12.07 -5.57 20.67
C VAL A 178 12.20 -7.03 21.11
N HIS A 179 11.48 -7.92 20.44
CA HIS A 179 11.41 -9.35 20.84
C HIS A 179 11.99 -10.31 19.80
N GLY A 180 12.67 -9.82 18.76
CA GLY A 180 13.20 -10.69 17.71
C GLY A 180 14.06 -9.96 16.68
N PRO A 181 14.54 -10.71 15.66
CA PRO A 181 15.39 -10.14 14.62
C PRO A 181 14.65 -9.15 13.70
N HIS A 182 13.32 -9.14 13.71
CA HIS A 182 12.49 -8.27 12.88
C HIS A 182 11.47 -7.53 13.75
N MET A 183 11.18 -6.27 13.42
CA MET A 183 10.13 -5.49 14.07
C MET A 183 8.75 -6.01 13.68
N THR A 184 8.58 -6.36 12.39
CA THR A 184 7.41 -7.04 11.85
C THR A 184 7.85 -8.24 11.01
N THR A 185 7.08 -9.33 11.03
CA THR A 185 7.33 -10.51 10.19
C THR A 185 6.72 -10.41 8.80
N SER A 186 5.93 -9.36 8.56
CA SER A 186 5.30 -9.04 7.27
C SER A 186 5.33 -7.53 7.04
N PRO A 187 5.60 -7.06 5.81
CA PRO A 187 5.52 -5.64 5.45
C PRO A 187 4.08 -5.14 5.24
N ASP A 188 3.09 -6.00 5.45
CA ASP A 188 1.68 -5.71 5.18
C ASP A 188 1.07 -4.77 6.22
N VAL A 189 0.10 -3.95 5.77
CA VAL A 189 -0.55 -2.94 6.61
C VAL A 189 -2.08 -3.07 6.53
N PHE A 190 -2.71 -3.14 7.68
CA PHE A 190 -4.17 -3.07 7.80
C PHE A 190 -4.59 -1.68 8.30
N ILE A 191 -5.48 -1.02 7.56
CA ILE A 191 -5.97 0.32 7.87
C ILE A 191 -7.49 0.27 8.01
N CYS A 192 -8.03 0.62 9.17
CA CYS A 192 -9.46 0.62 9.39
C CYS A 192 -9.97 1.88 10.10
N GLY A 193 -11.24 2.22 9.88
CA GLY A 193 -11.89 3.38 10.52
C GLY A 193 -13.13 3.83 9.78
N LEU A 194 -14.02 4.53 10.44
CA LEU A 194 -15.24 5.06 9.82
C LEU A 194 -14.93 6.01 8.65
N ARG A 195 -15.87 6.11 7.72
CA ARG A 195 -15.77 7.04 6.57
C ARG A 195 -15.53 8.48 7.06
N GLY A 196 -14.67 9.24 6.36
CA GLY A 196 -14.37 10.62 6.69
C GLY A 196 -13.41 10.84 7.86
N ASN A 197 -12.83 9.78 8.46
CA ASN A 197 -11.91 9.92 9.61
C ASN A 197 -10.42 9.98 9.23
N GLY A 198 -10.06 10.11 7.95
CA GLY A 198 -8.70 10.37 7.51
C GLY A 198 -7.90 9.15 7.06
N LYS A 199 -8.52 7.97 6.87
CA LYS A 199 -7.84 6.75 6.36
C LYS A 199 -7.16 6.99 5.01
N SER A 200 -7.97 7.35 3.99
CA SER A 200 -7.47 7.58 2.62
C SER A 200 -6.44 8.71 2.58
N PHE A 201 -6.59 9.75 3.41
CA PHE A 201 -5.58 10.79 3.57
C PHE A 201 -4.25 10.23 4.08
N ALA A 202 -4.28 9.46 5.17
CA ALA A 202 -3.06 8.85 5.72
C ALA A 202 -2.43 7.85 4.75
N ALA A 203 -3.23 7.02 4.08
CA ALA A 203 -2.76 6.08 3.08
C ALA A 203 -2.09 6.79 1.88
N LYS A 204 -2.66 7.89 1.40
CA LYS A 204 -2.08 8.70 0.32
C LYS A 204 -0.77 9.37 0.77
N VAL A 205 -0.71 9.90 2.00
CA VAL A 205 0.55 10.41 2.58
C VAL A 205 1.60 9.32 2.63
N MET A 206 1.26 8.16 3.17
CA MET A 206 2.18 7.01 3.24
C MET A 206 2.65 6.60 1.84
N ALA A 207 1.74 6.42 0.88
CA ALA A 207 2.07 6.02 -0.48
C ALA A 207 3.04 6.97 -1.17
N LEU A 208 2.82 8.29 -1.06
CA LEU A 208 3.76 9.27 -1.60
C LEU A 208 5.13 9.19 -0.93
N ARG A 209 5.17 8.98 0.38
CA ARG A 209 6.44 8.85 1.11
C ARG A 209 7.19 7.56 0.77
N GLU A 210 6.47 6.49 0.54
CA GLU A 210 7.05 5.23 0.06
C GLU A 210 7.61 5.37 -1.37
N ILE A 211 6.92 6.10 -2.25
CA ILE A 211 7.43 6.41 -3.60
C ILE A 211 8.71 7.25 -3.51
N GLU A 212 8.72 8.26 -2.64
CA GLU A 212 9.92 9.06 -2.37
C GLU A 212 11.09 8.22 -1.84
N ALA A 213 10.79 7.15 -1.11
CA ALA A 213 11.76 6.17 -0.62
C ALA A 213 12.16 5.13 -1.70
N GLY A 214 11.70 5.28 -2.95
CA GLY A 214 12.05 4.42 -4.07
C GLY A 214 11.19 3.16 -4.18
N ARG A 215 10.03 3.11 -3.53
CA ARG A 215 9.05 2.03 -3.67
C ARG A 215 8.12 2.32 -4.85
N HIS A 216 7.44 1.28 -5.35
CA HIS A 216 6.43 1.41 -6.37
C HIS A 216 5.06 1.09 -5.78
N VAL A 217 4.06 1.90 -6.07
CA VAL A 217 2.72 1.74 -5.50
C VAL A 217 1.74 1.31 -6.59
N ILE A 218 0.95 0.28 -6.33
CA ILE A 218 -0.11 -0.18 -7.21
C ILE A 218 -1.42 -0.08 -6.44
N VAL A 219 -2.35 0.73 -6.92
CA VAL A 219 -3.71 0.81 -6.37
C VAL A 219 -4.59 -0.10 -7.20
N GLN A 220 -5.02 -1.23 -6.61
CA GLN A 220 -5.74 -2.27 -7.31
C GLN A 220 -7.16 -1.84 -7.69
N SER A 221 -7.78 -0.97 -6.90
CA SER A 221 -9.12 -0.45 -7.15
C SER A 221 -9.26 0.96 -6.60
N ASP A 222 -9.53 1.93 -7.48
CA ASP A 222 -9.84 3.32 -7.11
C ASP A 222 -11.32 3.58 -7.40
N ARG A 223 -12.18 3.30 -6.42
CA ARG A 223 -13.65 3.39 -6.59
C ARG A 223 -14.18 4.81 -6.64
N GLU A 224 -13.50 5.73 -6.01
CA GLU A 224 -13.93 7.14 -5.93
C GLU A 224 -13.13 8.06 -6.87
N GLY A 225 -12.17 7.52 -7.66
CA GLY A 225 -11.33 8.30 -8.58
C GLY A 225 -10.33 9.24 -7.87
N GLU A 226 -10.06 8.98 -6.60
CA GLU A 226 -9.23 9.85 -5.77
C GLU A 226 -7.73 9.64 -5.96
N TRP A 227 -7.30 8.41 -6.27
CA TRP A 227 -5.90 8.05 -6.44
C TRP A 227 -5.34 8.45 -7.79
N GLY A 228 -6.19 8.58 -8.81
CA GLY A 228 -5.77 9.03 -10.13
C GLY A 228 -5.06 10.38 -10.12
N ARG A 229 -5.50 11.33 -9.26
CA ARG A 229 -4.83 12.61 -9.06
C ARG A 229 -3.44 12.46 -8.46
N VAL A 230 -3.29 11.53 -7.51
CA VAL A 230 -2.01 11.23 -6.86
C VAL A 230 -1.05 10.60 -7.86
N ALA A 231 -1.51 9.65 -8.67
CA ALA A 231 -0.71 9.04 -9.72
C ALA A 231 -0.19 10.09 -10.71
N ASN A 232 -1.06 10.96 -11.21
CA ASN A 232 -0.67 12.03 -12.12
C ASN A 232 0.36 12.99 -11.50
N HIS A 233 0.27 13.25 -10.20
CA HIS A 233 1.22 14.11 -9.48
C HIS A 233 2.63 13.54 -9.45
N VAL A 234 2.77 12.22 -9.31
CA VAL A 234 4.08 11.53 -9.26
C VAL A 234 4.57 11.03 -10.61
N GLY A 235 3.87 11.36 -11.71
CA GLY A 235 4.18 10.84 -13.04
C GLY A 235 3.87 9.35 -13.19
N GLY A 236 2.90 8.85 -12.45
CA GLY A 236 2.39 7.49 -12.52
C GLY A 236 1.43 7.26 -13.68
N GLN A 237 0.87 6.07 -13.74
CA GLN A 237 -0.09 5.65 -14.75
C GLN A 237 -1.49 5.44 -14.14
N VAL A 238 -2.52 5.92 -14.83
CA VAL A 238 -3.92 5.64 -14.49
C VAL A 238 -4.53 4.77 -15.60
N VAL A 239 -5.09 3.65 -15.21
CA VAL A 239 -5.73 2.66 -16.08
C VAL A 239 -7.22 2.76 -15.90
N SER A 240 -7.90 3.43 -16.81
CA SER A 240 -9.36 3.50 -16.84
C SER A 240 -9.90 2.48 -17.86
N PRO A 241 -10.74 1.54 -17.43
CA PRO A 241 -11.31 0.54 -18.32
C PRO A 241 -12.32 1.14 -19.31
N GLY A 242 -12.47 0.50 -20.48
CA GLY A 242 -13.39 0.95 -21.52
C GLY A 242 -12.77 1.89 -22.55
N GLY A 243 -13.56 2.38 -23.52
CA GLY A 243 -13.07 3.28 -24.56
C GLY A 243 -12.02 2.68 -25.51
N GLY A 244 -11.96 1.35 -25.64
CA GLY A 244 -10.95 0.65 -26.44
C GLY A 244 -9.68 0.29 -25.67
N HIS A 245 -9.67 0.51 -24.35
CA HIS A 245 -8.58 0.10 -23.48
C HIS A 245 -8.83 -1.30 -22.92
N TYR A 246 -7.93 -2.23 -23.23
CA TYR A 246 -8.01 -3.64 -22.82
C TYR A 246 -6.84 -3.99 -21.92
N LEU A 247 -7.11 -4.78 -20.89
CA LEU A 247 -6.13 -5.40 -20.01
C LEU A 247 -6.29 -6.92 -20.04
N ASN A 248 -5.42 -7.62 -20.76
CA ASN A 248 -5.46 -9.07 -20.89
C ASN A 248 -5.08 -9.77 -19.57
N PRO A 249 -5.99 -10.49 -18.90
CA PRO A 249 -5.67 -11.22 -17.68
C PRO A 249 -4.74 -12.43 -17.91
N PHE A 250 -4.47 -12.84 -19.13
CA PHE A 250 -3.58 -13.94 -19.50
C PHE A 250 -2.26 -13.47 -20.11
N ALA A 251 -1.97 -12.17 -20.09
CA ALA A 251 -0.71 -11.62 -20.58
C ALA A 251 0.49 -12.32 -19.91
N LEU A 252 1.55 -12.54 -20.66
CA LEU A 252 2.74 -13.20 -20.13
C LEU A 252 3.50 -12.26 -19.17
N PRO A 253 4.04 -12.78 -18.07
CA PRO A 253 5.03 -12.05 -17.29
C PRO A 253 6.32 -11.90 -18.09
N ASP A 254 7.13 -10.91 -17.73
CA ASP A 254 8.44 -10.75 -18.34
C ASP A 254 9.26 -12.05 -18.18
N ARG A 255 9.96 -12.42 -19.25
CA ARG A 255 10.79 -13.62 -19.22
C ARG A 255 12.05 -13.34 -18.39
N PRO A 256 12.36 -14.17 -17.37
CA PRO A 256 13.58 -13.99 -16.58
C PRO A 256 14.82 -14.16 -17.45
N SER A 257 15.93 -13.56 -16.99
CA SER A 257 17.24 -13.75 -17.58
C SER A 257 17.64 -15.23 -17.57
N ALA A 258 18.33 -15.69 -18.60
CA ALA A 258 18.64 -17.09 -18.90
C ALA A 258 18.86 -18.02 -17.69
N GLY A 259 18.13 -19.14 -17.67
CA GLY A 259 18.35 -20.27 -16.75
C GLY A 259 17.14 -20.81 -16.00
N GLU A 260 16.00 -20.11 -16.01
CA GLU A 260 14.81 -20.51 -15.25
C GLU A 260 13.59 -20.80 -16.15
N ASP A 261 13.80 -21.29 -17.35
CA ASP A 261 12.73 -21.50 -18.36
C ASP A 261 11.62 -22.45 -17.88
N ASP A 262 11.95 -23.50 -17.14
CA ASP A 262 10.94 -24.46 -16.69
C ASP A 262 10.10 -23.92 -15.54
N LEU A 263 10.72 -23.18 -14.61
CA LEU A 263 10.00 -22.52 -13.53
C LEU A 263 9.07 -21.44 -14.10
N TRP A 264 9.57 -20.60 -15.00
CA TRP A 264 8.76 -19.59 -15.68
C TRP A 264 7.58 -20.18 -16.44
N ARG A 265 7.77 -21.33 -17.16
CA ARG A 265 6.66 -22.03 -17.82
C ARG A 265 5.61 -22.50 -16.82
N GLN A 266 6.02 -23.05 -15.68
CA GLN A 266 5.10 -23.47 -14.63
C GLN A 266 4.35 -22.28 -14.03
N GLU A 267 5.01 -21.16 -13.79
CA GLU A 267 4.39 -19.93 -13.32
C GLU A 267 3.36 -19.38 -14.31
N VAL A 268 3.68 -19.34 -15.60
CA VAL A 268 2.75 -18.95 -16.67
C VAL A 268 1.50 -19.82 -16.67
N LEU A 269 1.65 -21.13 -16.64
CA LEU A 269 0.51 -22.06 -16.65
C LEU A 269 -0.33 -21.94 -15.38
N SER A 270 0.32 -21.89 -14.23
CA SER A 270 -0.36 -21.72 -12.94
C SER A 270 -1.13 -20.39 -12.89
N GLY A 271 -0.50 -19.30 -13.33
CA GLY A 271 -1.14 -17.97 -13.39
C GLY A 271 -2.36 -17.93 -14.33
N ARG A 272 -2.30 -18.59 -15.48
CA ARG A 272 -3.43 -18.70 -16.41
C ARG A 272 -4.61 -19.48 -15.82
N LYS A 273 -4.32 -20.61 -15.17
CA LYS A 273 -5.35 -21.39 -14.45
C LYS A 273 -5.98 -20.56 -13.33
N ALA A 274 -5.17 -19.88 -12.55
CA ALA A 274 -5.65 -19.01 -11.48
C ALA A 274 -6.53 -17.87 -12.02
N ALA A 275 -6.14 -17.25 -13.15
CA ALA A 275 -6.93 -16.21 -13.82
C ALA A 275 -8.32 -16.72 -14.25
N PHE A 276 -8.40 -17.89 -14.86
CA PHE A 276 -9.69 -18.50 -15.20
C PHE A 276 -10.56 -18.71 -13.99
N MET A 277 -10.01 -19.28 -12.91
CA MET A 277 -10.77 -19.55 -11.70
C MET A 277 -11.24 -18.24 -11.03
N SER A 278 -10.39 -17.20 -11.02
CA SER A 278 -10.74 -15.88 -10.48
C SER A 278 -11.85 -15.20 -11.28
N LEU A 279 -11.80 -15.28 -12.62
CA LEU A 279 -12.85 -14.75 -13.48
C LEU A 279 -14.17 -15.51 -13.29
N ALA A 280 -14.12 -16.84 -13.16
CA ALA A 280 -15.31 -17.64 -12.88
C ALA A 280 -15.92 -17.29 -11.51
N GLU A 281 -15.10 -17.15 -10.45
CA GLU A 281 -15.58 -16.77 -9.14
C GLU A 281 -16.24 -15.38 -9.15
N ALA A 282 -15.71 -14.45 -9.96
CA ALA A 282 -16.30 -13.11 -10.10
C ALA A 282 -17.71 -13.14 -10.74
N LEU A 283 -18.06 -14.20 -11.45
CA LEU A 283 -19.42 -14.43 -12.01
C LEU A 283 -20.37 -15.08 -11.03
N ARG A 284 -19.87 -15.55 -9.89
CA ARG A 284 -20.68 -16.24 -8.90
C ARG A 284 -21.77 -15.31 -8.37
N GLU A 285 -22.99 -15.81 -8.34
CA GLU A 285 -24.09 -15.14 -7.64
C GLU A 285 -23.91 -15.26 -6.13
N ASP A 286 -24.38 -14.27 -5.39
CA ASP A 286 -24.26 -14.23 -3.93
C ASP A 286 -24.90 -15.49 -3.29
N GLY A 287 -24.07 -16.28 -2.61
CA GLY A 287 -24.49 -17.55 -2.02
C GLY A 287 -24.71 -18.70 -2.99
N GLY A 288 -24.53 -18.50 -4.30
CA GLY A 288 -24.65 -19.53 -5.33
C GLY A 288 -23.45 -20.50 -5.37
N PRO A 289 -23.55 -21.62 -6.09
CA PRO A 289 -22.44 -22.53 -6.30
C PRO A 289 -21.35 -21.89 -7.17
N PHE A 290 -20.14 -22.45 -7.09
CA PHE A 290 -19.07 -22.06 -8.02
C PHE A 290 -19.50 -22.36 -9.46
N PRO A 291 -19.31 -21.42 -10.42
CA PRO A 291 -19.86 -21.56 -11.78
C PRO A 291 -19.27 -22.72 -12.62
N LEU A 292 -18.12 -23.24 -12.24
CA LEU A 292 -17.47 -24.36 -12.90
C LEU A 292 -17.55 -25.61 -12.02
N ASP A 293 -18.16 -26.67 -12.53
CA ASP A 293 -18.04 -28.00 -11.91
C ASP A 293 -16.63 -28.59 -12.13
N ARG A 294 -16.38 -29.79 -11.60
CA ARG A 294 -15.06 -30.41 -11.66
C ARG A 294 -14.61 -30.70 -13.10
N ASP A 295 -15.51 -31.16 -13.95
CA ASP A 295 -15.19 -31.51 -15.33
C ASP A 295 -14.89 -30.26 -16.16
N MET A 296 -15.66 -29.18 -15.96
CA MET A 296 -15.39 -27.87 -16.56
C MET A 296 -14.02 -27.34 -16.12
N GLN A 297 -13.65 -27.46 -14.84
CA GLN A 297 -12.34 -27.02 -14.36
C GLN A 297 -11.20 -27.79 -15.05
N VAL A 298 -11.32 -29.11 -15.18
CA VAL A 298 -10.32 -29.92 -15.89
C VAL A 298 -10.16 -29.46 -17.32
N VAL A 299 -11.26 -29.21 -18.03
CA VAL A 299 -11.21 -28.77 -19.42
C VAL A 299 -10.60 -27.36 -19.55
N VAL A 300 -10.96 -26.44 -18.71
CA VAL A 300 -10.38 -25.09 -18.66
C VAL A 300 -8.87 -25.15 -18.40
N ASP A 301 -8.42 -26.01 -17.48
CA ASP A 301 -7.00 -26.25 -17.22
C ASP A 301 -6.27 -26.77 -18.47
N ARG A 302 -6.90 -27.66 -19.24
CA ARG A 302 -6.34 -28.18 -20.48
C ARG A 302 -6.27 -27.13 -21.60
N VAL A 303 -7.27 -26.25 -21.69
CA VAL A 303 -7.21 -25.09 -22.57
C VAL A 303 -6.02 -24.21 -22.22
N ALA A 304 -5.81 -23.86 -20.94
CA ALA A 304 -4.65 -23.09 -20.52
C ALA A 304 -3.32 -23.77 -20.95
N VAL A 305 -3.21 -25.10 -20.75
CA VAL A 305 -2.04 -25.89 -21.16
C VAL A 305 -1.85 -25.87 -22.68
N SER A 306 -2.93 -25.94 -23.48
CA SER A 306 -2.86 -25.98 -24.93
C SER A 306 -2.24 -24.72 -25.57
N PHE A 307 -2.31 -23.57 -24.88
CA PHE A 307 -1.63 -22.36 -25.31
C PHE A 307 -0.15 -22.33 -24.92
N GLY A 308 0.29 -23.23 -24.01
CA GLY A 308 1.67 -23.28 -23.53
C GLY A 308 2.13 -21.91 -23.01
N THR A 309 3.22 -21.40 -23.58
CA THR A 309 3.74 -20.04 -23.34
C THR A 309 3.44 -19.08 -24.50
N GLY A 310 2.56 -19.45 -25.43
CA GLY A 310 2.13 -18.59 -26.53
C GLY A 310 1.14 -17.51 -26.08
N PRO A 311 0.83 -16.52 -26.93
CA PRO A 311 -0.18 -15.52 -26.65
C PRO A 311 -1.54 -16.17 -26.38
N MET A 312 -2.26 -15.66 -25.42
CA MET A 312 -3.57 -16.15 -25.01
C MET A 312 -4.46 -14.98 -24.60
N THR A 313 -5.68 -14.95 -25.10
CA THR A 313 -6.73 -14.02 -24.68
C THR A 313 -7.94 -14.79 -24.19
N LEU A 314 -8.84 -14.16 -23.46
CA LEU A 314 -10.08 -14.80 -23.04
C LEU A 314 -10.94 -15.19 -24.25
N GLU A 315 -11.00 -14.33 -25.28
CA GLU A 315 -11.72 -14.60 -26.52
C GLU A 315 -11.18 -15.86 -27.22
N ALA A 316 -9.85 -15.96 -27.38
CA ALA A 316 -9.21 -17.13 -27.97
C ALA A 316 -9.42 -18.41 -27.14
N ALA A 317 -9.44 -18.28 -25.82
CA ALA A 317 -9.69 -19.40 -24.93
C ALA A 317 -11.14 -19.90 -25.00
N VAL A 318 -12.11 -18.99 -25.08
CA VAL A 318 -13.53 -19.34 -25.24
C VAL A 318 -13.76 -19.99 -26.61
N ASP A 319 -13.10 -19.51 -27.68
CA ASP A 319 -13.12 -20.15 -28.98
C ASP A 319 -12.58 -21.57 -28.92
N ARG A 320 -11.47 -21.75 -28.22
CA ARG A 320 -10.87 -23.08 -28.03
C ARG A 320 -11.79 -24.02 -27.28
N LEU A 321 -12.50 -23.51 -26.21
CA LEU A 321 -13.52 -24.29 -25.49
C LEU A 321 -14.72 -24.66 -26.38
N ALA A 322 -15.11 -23.77 -27.30
CA ALA A 322 -16.22 -23.98 -28.22
C ALA A 322 -15.85 -24.89 -29.41
N ASP A 323 -14.56 -24.91 -29.79
CA ASP A 323 -14.06 -25.77 -30.88
C ASP A 323 -13.95 -27.22 -30.41
N ARG A 324 -14.79 -28.08 -30.99
CA ARG A 324 -14.85 -29.50 -30.61
C ARG A 324 -13.66 -30.31 -31.16
N SER A 325 -12.95 -29.80 -32.15
CA SER A 325 -11.89 -30.55 -32.85
C SER A 325 -10.67 -30.86 -31.99
N TRP A 326 -10.36 -29.99 -31.00
CA TRP A 326 -9.21 -30.19 -30.11
C TRP A 326 -9.43 -31.29 -29.06
N VAL A 327 -10.70 -31.61 -28.75
CA VAL A 327 -11.07 -32.73 -27.88
C VAL A 327 -10.97 -34.07 -28.62
N ASP A 328 -11.18 -34.04 -29.92
CA ASP A 328 -11.20 -35.24 -30.79
C ASP A 328 -9.80 -35.54 -31.34
N GLY A 329 -8.85 -34.62 -31.24
CA GLY A 329 -7.47 -34.81 -31.68
C GLY A 329 -6.68 -35.74 -30.74
N GLU A 330 -5.68 -36.48 -31.28
CA GLU A 330 -4.72 -37.30 -30.50
C GLU A 330 -3.82 -36.45 -29.60
N SER A 331 -4.41 -35.62 -28.76
CA SER A 331 -3.64 -34.85 -27.76
C SER A 331 -3.34 -35.74 -26.58
N PRO A 332 -2.07 -36.04 -26.27
CA PRO A 332 -1.67 -37.00 -25.24
C PRO A 332 -2.08 -36.65 -23.83
N SER A 333 -2.91 -35.67 -23.61
CA SER A 333 -3.02 -35.09 -22.29
C SER A 333 -4.44 -34.84 -21.78
N MET A 334 -5.44 -35.56 -22.26
CA MET A 334 -6.79 -35.55 -21.66
C MET A 334 -6.90 -36.58 -20.52
N THR A 335 -5.90 -36.60 -19.62
CA THR A 335 -5.94 -37.42 -18.39
C THR A 335 -7.22 -37.12 -17.64
N GLY A 336 -8.08 -38.09 -17.44
CA GLY A 336 -9.39 -37.96 -16.80
C GLY A 336 -10.59 -38.11 -17.75
N PHE A 337 -10.41 -38.01 -19.08
CA PHE A 337 -11.46 -38.19 -20.07
C PHE A 337 -11.07 -39.18 -21.18
N GLU A 338 -10.02 -39.98 -20.99
CA GLU A 338 -9.44 -40.88 -21.99
C GLU A 338 -10.47 -41.83 -22.61
N HIS A 339 -11.53 -42.12 -21.85
CA HIS A 339 -12.59 -43.04 -22.30
C HIS A 339 -13.96 -42.36 -22.48
N GLU A 340 -14.06 -41.03 -22.25
CA GLU A 340 -15.32 -40.30 -22.27
C GLU A 340 -15.25 -38.97 -23.05
N PRO A 341 -14.93 -38.99 -24.34
CA PRO A 341 -14.78 -37.77 -25.13
C PRO A 341 -16.10 -36.95 -25.25
N ALA A 342 -17.25 -37.64 -25.13
CA ALA A 342 -18.55 -36.95 -25.11
C ALA A 342 -18.73 -36.07 -23.83
N LEU A 343 -18.27 -36.55 -22.68
CA LEU A 343 -18.30 -35.81 -21.43
C LEU A 343 -17.36 -34.60 -21.50
N ALA A 344 -16.14 -34.78 -22.00
CA ALA A 344 -15.19 -33.69 -22.20
C ALA A 344 -15.76 -32.58 -23.09
N ARG A 345 -16.42 -32.96 -24.22
CA ARG A 345 -17.10 -32.01 -25.12
C ARG A 345 -18.25 -31.26 -24.44
N ALA A 346 -19.04 -31.98 -23.64
CA ALA A 346 -20.13 -31.38 -22.90
C ALA A 346 -19.60 -30.38 -21.83
N ALA A 347 -18.55 -30.74 -21.09
CA ALA A 347 -17.87 -29.88 -20.12
C ALA A 347 -17.24 -28.64 -20.78
N ALA A 348 -16.58 -28.80 -21.95
CA ALA A 348 -16.00 -27.69 -22.70
C ALA A 348 -17.09 -26.69 -23.17
N ALA A 349 -18.18 -27.22 -23.75
CA ALA A 349 -19.30 -26.37 -24.16
C ALA A 349 -19.99 -25.69 -22.98
N ALA A 350 -20.06 -26.32 -21.81
CA ALA A 350 -20.60 -25.74 -20.62
C ALA A 350 -19.68 -24.62 -20.06
N ALA A 351 -18.37 -24.87 -20.00
CA ALA A 351 -17.38 -23.86 -19.60
C ALA A 351 -17.37 -22.65 -20.56
N ALA A 352 -17.46 -22.89 -21.88
CA ALA A 352 -17.57 -21.81 -22.87
C ALA A 352 -18.78 -20.90 -22.59
N ARG A 353 -19.92 -21.47 -22.18
CA ARG A 353 -21.12 -20.70 -21.83
C ARG A 353 -20.92 -19.85 -20.55
N VAL A 354 -20.14 -20.33 -19.58
CA VAL A 354 -19.83 -19.54 -18.37
C VAL A 354 -19.06 -18.27 -18.73
N TYR A 355 -18.08 -18.34 -19.64
CA TYR A 355 -17.29 -17.19 -20.04
C TYR A 355 -17.87 -16.37 -21.20
N ALA A 356 -18.91 -16.87 -21.88
CA ALA A 356 -19.52 -16.19 -23.03
C ALA A 356 -19.96 -14.73 -22.75
N PRO A 357 -20.51 -14.38 -21.58
CA PRO A 357 -20.85 -12.98 -21.27
C PRO A 357 -19.65 -12.03 -21.27
N MET A 358 -18.43 -12.55 -21.12
CA MET A 358 -17.20 -11.76 -21.02
C MET A 358 -16.53 -11.47 -22.36
N VAL A 359 -17.01 -12.03 -23.47
CA VAL A 359 -16.37 -11.90 -24.78
C VAL A 359 -17.36 -11.44 -25.86
N ARG A 360 -16.84 -10.88 -26.94
CA ARG A 360 -17.58 -10.60 -28.19
C ARG A 360 -18.88 -9.81 -28.05
N GLY A 361 -18.85 -8.73 -27.29
CA GLY A 361 -20.03 -7.88 -27.09
C GLY A 361 -21.06 -8.45 -26.11
N GLY A 362 -20.67 -9.48 -25.35
CA GLY A 362 -21.40 -9.90 -24.17
C GLY A 362 -21.46 -8.80 -23.12
N THR A 363 -22.36 -8.91 -22.16
CA THR A 363 -22.67 -7.86 -21.16
C THR A 363 -21.49 -7.45 -20.28
N LEU A 364 -20.45 -8.29 -20.21
CA LEU A 364 -19.24 -8.09 -19.40
C LEU A 364 -17.98 -8.01 -20.25
N SER A 365 -18.09 -7.81 -21.58
CA SER A 365 -16.95 -7.75 -22.50
C SER A 365 -16.41 -6.32 -22.68
N GLY A 366 -15.28 -6.20 -23.40
CA GLY A 366 -14.77 -4.92 -23.88
C GLY A 366 -13.67 -4.30 -23.02
N MET A 367 -13.13 -5.04 -22.03
CA MET A 367 -12.09 -4.51 -21.13
C MET A 367 -10.92 -5.49 -20.92
N PHE A 368 -11.14 -6.80 -21.01
CA PHE A 368 -10.15 -7.84 -20.67
C PHE A 368 -10.20 -9.06 -21.58
N ASP A 369 -11.04 -9.05 -22.58
CA ASP A 369 -11.31 -10.18 -23.49
C ASP A 369 -10.29 -10.32 -24.61
N ARG A 370 -9.52 -9.29 -24.92
CA ARG A 370 -8.55 -9.20 -26.02
C ARG A 370 -7.13 -8.93 -25.54
N GLU A 371 -6.20 -8.83 -26.48
CA GLU A 371 -4.83 -8.40 -26.18
C GLU A 371 -4.81 -7.02 -25.50
N SER A 372 -3.90 -6.85 -24.56
CA SER A 372 -3.74 -5.58 -23.85
C SER A 372 -3.37 -4.46 -24.83
N THR A 373 -4.19 -3.42 -24.87
CA THR A 373 -3.86 -2.17 -25.57
C THR A 373 -3.11 -1.21 -24.67
N ILE A 374 -3.23 -1.39 -23.35
CA ILE A 374 -2.54 -0.60 -22.34
C ILE A 374 -1.18 -1.24 -22.10
N ARG A 375 -0.12 -0.49 -22.36
CA ARG A 375 1.22 -0.84 -21.90
C ARG A 375 1.41 -0.32 -20.49
N LEU A 376 1.40 -1.22 -19.53
CA LEU A 376 1.75 -0.90 -18.17
C LEU A 376 3.29 -0.94 -18.03
N ASP A 377 3.85 0.15 -17.53
CA ASP A 377 5.27 0.22 -17.24
C ASP A 377 5.52 -0.28 -15.80
N PRO A 378 6.16 -1.44 -15.62
CA PRO A 378 6.47 -1.97 -14.30
C PRO A 378 7.39 -1.06 -13.47
N SER A 379 8.07 -0.11 -14.12
CA SER A 379 8.94 0.87 -13.47
C SER A 379 8.22 2.17 -13.09
N SER A 380 6.94 2.31 -13.43
CA SER A 380 6.14 3.46 -13.04
C SER A 380 6.11 3.60 -11.51
N PRO A 381 6.30 4.80 -10.96
CA PRO A 381 6.26 5.00 -9.51
C PRO A 381 4.90 4.65 -8.92
N MET A 382 3.83 4.84 -9.68
CA MET A 382 2.47 4.52 -9.26
C MET A 382 1.63 4.04 -10.45
N ILE A 383 0.87 2.96 -10.23
CA ILE A 383 -0.13 2.47 -11.16
C ILE A 383 -1.47 2.43 -10.44
N VAL A 384 -2.48 3.07 -10.99
CA VAL A 384 -3.84 3.12 -10.41
C VAL A 384 -4.83 2.52 -11.38
N PHE A 385 -5.59 1.54 -10.94
CA PHE A 385 -6.72 0.99 -11.69
C PHE A 385 -8.00 1.71 -11.27
N ASP A 386 -8.48 2.56 -12.15
CA ASP A 386 -9.66 3.40 -11.93
C ASP A 386 -10.95 2.58 -12.10
N THR A 387 -11.56 2.22 -10.98
CA THR A 387 -12.86 1.53 -10.93
C THR A 387 -14.04 2.49 -10.74
N SER A 388 -13.80 3.80 -10.70
CA SER A 388 -14.85 4.82 -10.71
C SER A 388 -15.41 5.08 -12.11
N SER A 389 -14.73 4.55 -13.15
CA SER A 389 -15.10 4.76 -14.55
C SER A 389 -16.56 4.38 -14.84
N PRO A 390 -17.32 5.22 -15.57
CA PRO A 390 -18.68 4.89 -16.00
C PRO A 390 -18.78 3.61 -16.83
N ALA A 391 -17.67 3.13 -17.42
CA ALA A 391 -17.61 1.86 -18.13
C ALA A 391 -17.86 0.67 -17.18
N LEU A 392 -17.55 0.80 -15.89
CA LEU A 392 -17.82 -0.19 -14.84
C LEU A 392 -19.16 0.12 -14.14
N ASN A 393 -20.25 0.09 -14.89
CA ASN A 393 -21.56 0.57 -14.48
C ASN A 393 -22.36 -0.42 -13.59
N ASN A 394 -21.84 -1.63 -13.37
CA ASN A 394 -22.48 -2.60 -12.47
C ASN A 394 -21.45 -3.36 -11.61
N GLU A 395 -21.89 -3.87 -10.48
CA GLU A 395 -21.02 -4.53 -9.50
C GLU A 395 -20.40 -5.84 -10.02
N GLN A 396 -21.10 -6.57 -10.88
CA GLN A 396 -20.55 -7.80 -11.48
C GLN A 396 -19.36 -7.47 -12.39
N LEU A 397 -19.49 -6.42 -13.20
CA LEU A 397 -18.42 -5.98 -14.10
C LEU A 397 -17.21 -5.47 -13.29
N LYS A 398 -17.43 -4.77 -12.18
CA LYS A 398 -16.36 -4.37 -11.25
C LYS A 398 -15.66 -5.58 -10.66
N ARG A 399 -16.40 -6.60 -10.20
CA ARG A 399 -15.81 -7.84 -9.66
C ARG A 399 -14.94 -8.54 -10.69
N VAL A 400 -15.41 -8.67 -11.92
CA VAL A 400 -14.66 -9.30 -13.01
C VAL A 400 -13.40 -8.49 -13.35
N PHE A 401 -13.52 -7.17 -13.43
CA PHE A 401 -12.37 -6.29 -13.68
C PHE A 401 -11.34 -6.40 -12.56
N THR A 402 -11.77 -6.37 -11.29
CA THR A 402 -10.88 -6.55 -10.14
C THR A 402 -10.17 -7.90 -10.16
N ALA A 403 -10.85 -8.98 -10.56
CA ALA A 403 -10.24 -10.29 -10.70
C ALA A 403 -9.17 -10.31 -11.81
N ALA A 404 -9.43 -9.65 -12.95
CA ALA A 404 -8.47 -9.51 -14.04
C ALA A 404 -7.23 -8.70 -13.61
N VAL A 405 -7.44 -7.58 -12.91
CA VAL A 405 -6.38 -6.73 -12.35
C VAL A 405 -5.54 -7.50 -11.34
N SER A 406 -6.18 -8.22 -10.40
CA SER A 406 -5.45 -9.02 -9.41
C SER A 406 -4.57 -10.07 -10.08
N SER A 407 -5.09 -10.77 -11.10
CA SER A 407 -4.32 -11.74 -11.86
C SER A 407 -3.14 -11.11 -12.60
N TRP A 408 -3.27 -9.87 -13.06
CA TRP A 408 -2.17 -9.13 -13.69
C TRP A 408 -1.12 -8.73 -12.64
N ILE A 409 -1.54 -8.22 -11.47
CA ILE A 409 -0.64 -7.85 -10.37
C ILE A 409 0.17 -9.07 -9.92
N ASP A 410 -0.47 -10.22 -9.72
CA ASP A 410 0.21 -11.44 -9.29
C ASP A 410 1.34 -11.82 -10.26
N ARG A 411 1.10 -11.71 -11.56
CA ARG A 411 2.13 -11.99 -12.56
C ARG A 411 3.26 -10.98 -12.56
N LEU A 412 2.94 -9.69 -12.39
CA LEU A 412 3.97 -8.66 -12.25
C LEU A 412 4.88 -8.95 -11.05
N LEU A 413 4.31 -9.38 -9.93
CA LEU A 413 5.06 -9.71 -8.72
C LEU A 413 5.92 -10.97 -8.88
N GLN A 414 5.40 -11.97 -9.59
CA GLN A 414 6.13 -13.20 -9.91
C GLN A 414 7.36 -12.96 -10.80
N GLY A 415 7.37 -11.89 -11.59
CA GLY A 415 8.50 -11.52 -12.44
C GLY A 415 9.78 -11.14 -11.69
N ARG A 416 9.73 -10.89 -10.39
CA ARG A 416 10.87 -10.71 -9.46
C ARG A 416 11.95 -9.78 -9.98
N ASP A 417 11.56 -8.61 -10.45
CA ASP A 417 12.48 -7.61 -11.02
C ASP A 417 13.33 -6.86 -9.97
N GLY A 418 13.31 -7.30 -8.72
CA GLY A 418 14.05 -6.74 -7.59
C GLY A 418 13.45 -5.46 -7.00
N ARG A 419 12.34 -4.98 -7.54
CA ARG A 419 11.66 -3.80 -7.01
C ARG A 419 10.78 -4.17 -5.83
N ARG A 420 10.75 -3.29 -4.84
CA ARG A 420 9.80 -3.39 -3.73
C ARG A 420 8.53 -2.63 -4.07
N ARG A 421 7.41 -3.33 -4.04
CA ARG A 421 6.09 -2.81 -4.39
C ARG A 421 5.14 -2.82 -3.21
N ILE A 422 4.18 -1.92 -3.26
CA ILE A 422 3.07 -1.83 -2.32
C ILE A 422 1.80 -1.92 -3.13
N VAL A 423 0.99 -2.94 -2.86
CA VAL A 423 -0.34 -3.10 -3.44
C VAL A 423 -1.36 -2.56 -2.45
N VAL A 424 -2.10 -1.54 -2.85
CA VAL A 424 -3.13 -0.88 -2.04
C VAL A 424 -4.50 -1.34 -2.51
N ASP A 425 -5.25 -1.92 -1.60
CA ASP A 425 -6.64 -2.29 -1.80
C ASP A 425 -7.53 -1.38 -0.94
N GLU A 426 -8.11 -0.36 -1.57
CA GLU A 426 -9.12 0.49 -0.93
C GLU A 426 -10.49 -0.19 -1.02
N GLU A 427 -11.25 -0.15 0.06
CA GLU A 427 -12.50 -0.93 0.21
C GLU A 427 -12.29 -2.46 0.08
N ALA A 428 -11.27 -2.96 0.75
CA ALA A 428 -10.82 -4.34 0.65
C ALA A 428 -11.90 -5.41 0.92
N TRP A 429 -13.06 -5.06 1.49
CA TRP A 429 -14.15 -6.01 1.70
C TRP A 429 -14.66 -6.64 0.41
N ASP A 430 -14.66 -5.90 -0.70
CA ASP A 430 -15.07 -6.43 -2.00
C ASP A 430 -14.09 -7.52 -2.49
N LEU A 431 -12.80 -7.27 -2.33
CA LEU A 431 -11.77 -8.26 -2.63
C LEU A 431 -11.87 -9.46 -1.71
N LEU A 432 -12.04 -9.22 -0.40
CA LEU A 432 -12.11 -10.26 0.61
C LEU A 432 -13.39 -11.12 0.51
N SER A 433 -14.44 -10.64 -0.16
CA SER A 433 -15.65 -11.42 -0.44
C SER A 433 -15.45 -12.52 -1.49
N ASN A 434 -14.39 -12.44 -2.28
CA ASN A 434 -14.05 -13.40 -3.32
C ASN A 434 -13.00 -14.40 -2.82
N ALA A 435 -13.39 -15.68 -2.70
CA ALA A 435 -12.53 -16.72 -2.15
C ALA A 435 -11.19 -16.88 -2.91
N ARG A 436 -11.19 -16.67 -4.24
CA ARG A 436 -9.98 -16.79 -5.06
C ARG A 436 -9.05 -15.58 -4.91
N LEU A 437 -9.61 -14.40 -4.72
CA LEU A 437 -8.81 -13.21 -4.41
C LEU A 437 -8.21 -13.32 -3.02
N VAL A 438 -8.91 -13.95 -2.07
CA VAL A 438 -8.37 -14.28 -0.75
C VAL A 438 -7.22 -15.29 -0.85
N ASP A 439 -7.31 -16.31 -1.72
CA ASP A 439 -6.20 -17.24 -2.01
C ASP A 439 -4.96 -16.51 -2.56
N SER A 440 -5.18 -15.60 -3.53
CA SER A 440 -4.13 -14.76 -4.09
C SER A 440 -3.48 -13.90 -3.01
N LEU A 441 -4.27 -13.23 -2.18
CA LEU A 441 -3.80 -12.40 -1.08
C LEU A 441 -2.95 -13.19 -0.07
N GLN A 442 -3.40 -14.39 0.34
CA GLN A 442 -2.61 -15.27 1.21
C GLN A 442 -1.28 -15.66 0.56
N THR A 443 -1.28 -15.91 -0.74
CA THR A 443 -0.07 -16.22 -1.50
C THR A 443 0.89 -15.04 -1.51
N ARG A 444 0.39 -13.82 -1.76
CA ARG A 444 1.18 -12.58 -1.69
C ARG A 444 1.80 -12.40 -0.30
N GLN A 445 1.04 -12.57 0.77
CA GLN A 445 1.55 -12.45 2.15
C GLN A 445 2.67 -13.46 2.45
N ARG A 446 2.45 -14.74 2.10
CA ARG A 446 3.47 -15.79 2.32
C ARG A 446 4.74 -15.55 1.50
N SER A 447 4.60 -14.95 0.34
CA SER A 447 5.70 -14.66 -0.60
C SER A 447 6.21 -13.22 -0.51
N ALA A 448 5.75 -12.42 0.44
CA ALA A 448 5.98 -10.97 0.51
C ALA A 448 7.48 -10.60 0.36
N GLY A 449 8.34 -11.22 1.17
CA GLY A 449 9.78 -10.99 1.09
C GLY A 449 10.41 -11.47 -0.22
N HIS A 450 9.90 -12.56 -0.79
CA HIS A 450 10.42 -13.16 -2.02
C HIS A 450 9.98 -12.41 -3.28
N TRP A 451 8.73 -11.94 -3.31
CA TRP A 451 8.18 -11.16 -4.42
C TRP A 451 8.42 -9.66 -4.28
N GLY A 452 8.95 -9.20 -3.15
CA GLY A 452 9.12 -7.79 -2.88
C GLY A 452 7.78 -7.03 -2.82
N CYS A 453 6.71 -7.67 -2.30
CA CYS A 453 5.36 -7.11 -2.27
C CYS A 453 4.88 -6.91 -0.83
N ALA A 454 4.46 -5.70 -0.49
CA ALA A 454 3.66 -5.37 0.68
C ALA A 454 2.21 -5.13 0.26
N THR A 455 1.25 -5.59 1.06
CA THR A 455 -0.17 -5.35 0.79
C THR A 455 -0.76 -4.44 1.85
N TRP A 456 -1.42 -3.37 1.42
CA TRP A 456 -2.17 -2.47 2.30
C TRP A 456 -3.66 -2.68 2.09
N LEU A 457 -4.35 -3.19 3.11
CA LEU A 457 -5.80 -3.37 3.11
C LEU A 457 -6.47 -2.22 3.85
N ILE A 458 -7.30 -1.47 3.16
CA ILE A 458 -8.05 -0.34 3.73
C ILE A 458 -9.53 -0.70 3.78
N VAL A 459 -10.12 -0.59 4.97
CA VAL A 459 -11.54 -0.90 5.18
C VAL A 459 -12.24 0.23 5.94
N HIS A 460 -13.52 0.45 5.65
CA HIS A 460 -14.29 1.48 6.32
C HIS A 460 -14.73 1.05 7.72
N GLY A 461 -15.47 -0.01 7.83
CA GLY A 461 -15.95 -0.51 9.12
C GLY A 461 -15.60 -1.98 9.30
N VAL A 462 -15.17 -2.37 10.48
CA VAL A 462 -14.96 -3.79 10.76
C VAL A 462 -16.28 -4.57 10.80
N ASN A 463 -17.41 -3.90 11.05
CA ASN A 463 -18.74 -4.52 10.98
C ASN A 463 -19.15 -4.91 9.56
N ASP A 464 -18.58 -4.30 8.53
CA ASP A 464 -18.85 -4.67 7.13
C ASP A 464 -18.49 -6.14 6.90
N MET A 465 -17.54 -6.67 7.67
CA MET A 465 -17.21 -8.09 7.69
C MET A 465 -18.42 -8.98 8.02
N THR A 466 -19.31 -8.56 8.92
CA THR A 466 -20.51 -9.33 9.29
C THR A 466 -21.57 -9.30 8.19
N HIS A 467 -21.57 -8.25 7.37
CA HIS A 467 -22.48 -8.13 6.23
C HIS A 467 -22.00 -8.93 5.01
N VAL A 468 -20.69 -9.00 4.83
CA VAL A 468 -20.05 -9.71 3.70
C VAL A 468 -19.97 -11.22 3.94
N PHE A 469 -19.76 -11.64 5.20
CA PHE A 469 -19.57 -13.06 5.55
C PHE A 469 -20.65 -13.53 6.51
N GLY A 470 -21.28 -14.66 6.20
CA GLY A 470 -22.12 -15.37 7.18
C GLY A 470 -21.32 -15.80 8.41
N GLU A 471 -21.97 -15.82 9.58
CA GLU A 471 -21.33 -16.34 10.79
C GLU A 471 -20.89 -17.79 10.59
N GLY A 472 -19.62 -18.10 10.96
CA GLY A 472 -19.05 -19.45 10.84
C GLY A 472 -18.66 -19.89 9.43
N SER A 473 -18.67 -18.98 8.43
CA SER A 473 -18.19 -19.32 7.10
C SER A 473 -16.67 -19.55 7.11
N GLU A 474 -16.21 -20.54 6.34
CA GLU A 474 -14.76 -20.83 6.18
C GLU A 474 -13.99 -19.61 5.64
N LEU A 475 -14.59 -18.89 4.69
CA LEU A 475 -14.01 -17.69 4.11
C LEU A 475 -13.76 -16.61 5.17
N ARG A 476 -14.69 -16.42 6.09
CA ARG A 476 -14.52 -15.48 7.21
C ARG A 476 -13.32 -15.87 8.09
N GLY A 477 -13.19 -17.14 8.45
CA GLY A 477 -12.04 -17.60 9.24
C GLY A 477 -10.71 -17.34 8.55
N ARG A 478 -10.63 -17.53 7.24
CA ARG A 478 -9.45 -17.25 6.43
C ARG A 478 -9.12 -15.75 6.36
N VAL A 479 -10.13 -14.90 6.24
CA VAL A 479 -9.96 -13.45 6.24
C VAL A 479 -9.48 -12.97 7.62
N GLU A 480 -10.07 -13.48 8.71
CA GLU A 480 -9.61 -13.17 10.07
C GLU A 480 -8.13 -13.57 10.27
N GLU A 481 -7.71 -14.72 9.74
CA GLU A 481 -6.31 -15.16 9.77
C GLU A 481 -5.39 -14.19 9.01
N ILE A 482 -5.76 -13.80 7.78
CA ILE A 482 -5.01 -12.81 6.99
C ILE A 482 -4.81 -11.50 7.77
N LEU A 483 -5.89 -10.96 8.32
CA LEU A 483 -5.85 -9.69 9.05
C LEU A 483 -5.06 -9.80 10.36
N ASN A 484 -5.08 -10.97 11.01
CA ASN A 484 -4.26 -11.22 12.20
C ASN A 484 -2.77 -11.28 11.88
N GLN A 485 -2.39 -11.82 10.72
CA GLN A 485 -1.00 -11.90 10.28
C GLN A 485 -0.42 -10.52 9.91
N MET A 486 -1.25 -9.54 9.56
CA MET A 486 -0.81 -8.16 9.32
C MET A 486 -0.40 -7.49 10.63
N GLN A 487 0.89 -7.40 10.89
CA GLN A 487 1.41 -6.90 12.17
C GLN A 487 1.41 -5.36 12.27
N THR A 488 1.33 -4.65 11.16
CA THR A 488 1.08 -3.22 11.18
C THR A 488 -0.40 -2.94 11.04
N LYS A 489 -0.98 -2.31 12.06
CA LYS A 489 -2.40 -1.96 12.10
C LYS A 489 -2.58 -0.47 12.42
N ILE A 490 -3.31 0.24 11.57
CA ILE A 490 -3.61 1.66 11.71
C ILE A 490 -5.12 1.81 11.91
N ILE A 491 -5.50 2.17 13.12
CA ILE A 491 -6.89 2.18 13.54
C ILE A 491 -7.34 3.62 13.75
N PHE A 492 -8.16 4.11 12.85
CA PHE A 492 -8.88 5.37 13.01
C PHE A 492 -10.17 5.16 13.80
N ARG A 493 -10.89 6.24 14.07
CA ARG A 493 -12.14 6.19 14.83
C ARG A 493 -13.06 5.09 14.33
N GLN A 494 -13.57 4.29 15.26
CA GLN A 494 -14.57 3.26 15.07
C GLN A 494 -15.82 3.56 15.88
N GLY A 495 -16.98 3.07 15.44
CA GLY A 495 -18.20 3.09 16.28
C GLY A 495 -18.03 2.21 17.52
N GLY A 496 -18.66 2.57 18.63
CA GLY A 496 -18.60 1.77 19.86
C GLY A 496 -19.03 0.32 19.67
N SER A 497 -20.04 0.06 18.82
CA SER A 497 -20.49 -1.29 18.45
C SER A 497 -19.46 -2.12 17.67
N ASN A 498 -18.46 -1.48 17.09
CA ASN A 498 -17.42 -2.13 16.28
C ASN A 498 -16.23 -2.61 17.12
N ILE A 499 -16.14 -2.19 18.39
CA ILE A 499 -14.97 -2.47 19.25
C ILE A 499 -14.83 -3.96 19.54
N ASP A 500 -15.92 -4.68 19.75
CA ASP A 500 -15.87 -6.12 20.00
C ASP A 500 -15.36 -6.89 18.78
N MET A 501 -15.81 -6.51 17.58
CA MET A 501 -15.29 -7.09 16.34
C MET A 501 -13.83 -6.72 16.12
N LEU A 502 -13.47 -5.45 16.33
CA LEU A 502 -12.08 -5.00 16.25
C LEU A 502 -11.18 -5.78 17.21
N SER A 503 -11.66 -6.11 18.41
CA SER A 503 -10.90 -6.90 19.39
C SER A 503 -10.65 -8.34 18.96
N ARG A 504 -11.44 -8.90 18.04
CA ARG A 504 -11.16 -10.20 17.42
C ARG A 504 -10.05 -10.10 16.37
N LEU A 505 -10.01 -9.01 15.62
CA LEU A 505 -9.00 -8.75 14.58
C LEU A 505 -7.68 -8.20 15.18
N VAL A 506 -7.74 -7.68 16.39
CA VAL A 506 -6.59 -7.15 17.15
C VAL A 506 -6.69 -7.70 18.57
N PRO A 507 -6.31 -8.96 18.80
CA PRO A 507 -6.50 -9.62 20.09
C PRO A 507 -5.84 -8.90 21.27
N ASP A 508 -4.70 -8.21 21.02
CA ASP A 508 -3.91 -7.50 22.02
C ASP A 508 -4.36 -6.05 22.25
N LEU A 509 -5.58 -5.72 21.84
CA LEU A 509 -6.13 -4.38 22.04
C LEU A 509 -6.35 -4.12 23.52
N SER A 510 -5.60 -3.16 24.07
CA SER A 510 -5.69 -2.80 25.48
C SER A 510 -7.03 -2.14 25.83
N GLU A 511 -7.37 -2.14 27.11
CA GLU A 511 -8.59 -1.48 27.60
C GLU A 511 -8.61 0.03 27.30
N ASP A 512 -7.45 0.69 27.40
CA ASP A 512 -7.31 2.11 27.09
C ASP A 512 -7.51 2.39 25.60
N GLU A 513 -6.98 1.54 24.70
CA GLU A 513 -7.23 1.65 23.26
C GLU A 513 -8.71 1.47 22.94
N ARG A 514 -9.38 0.48 23.56
CA ARG A 514 -10.83 0.27 23.39
C ARG A 514 -11.66 1.48 23.78
N ARG A 515 -11.24 2.22 24.80
CA ARG A 515 -11.90 3.45 25.26
C ARG A 515 -11.61 4.64 24.36
N VAL A 516 -10.38 4.74 23.85
CA VAL A 516 -9.92 5.90 23.07
C VAL A 516 -10.39 5.83 21.63
N ILE A 517 -10.33 4.66 20.97
CA ILE A 517 -10.65 4.51 19.54
C ILE A 517 -12.00 5.12 19.15
N PRO A 518 -13.11 4.92 19.88
CA PRO A 518 -14.40 5.55 19.54
C PRO A 518 -14.41 7.08 19.62
N THR A 519 -13.47 7.65 20.34
CA THR A 519 -13.41 9.10 20.61
C THR A 519 -12.34 9.82 19.80
N LEU A 520 -11.58 9.11 18.98
CA LEU A 520 -10.52 9.69 18.15
C LEU A 520 -11.07 10.81 17.26
N PRO A 521 -10.42 11.99 17.25
CA PRO A 521 -10.76 13.03 16.30
C PRO A 521 -10.32 12.64 14.88
N GLN A 522 -10.88 13.32 13.90
CA GLN A 522 -10.53 13.15 12.49
C GLN A 522 -9.01 13.32 12.26
N GLY A 523 -8.44 12.43 11.44
CA GLY A 523 -7.03 12.45 11.07
C GLY A 523 -6.07 11.91 12.13
N LEU A 524 -6.59 11.44 13.27
CA LEU A 524 -5.79 10.78 14.29
C LEU A 524 -6.04 9.28 14.29
N GLY A 525 -4.98 8.49 14.24
CA GLY A 525 -5.05 7.03 14.28
C GLY A 525 -4.18 6.44 15.38
N VAL A 526 -4.59 5.29 15.90
CA VAL A 526 -3.76 4.42 16.72
C VAL A 526 -2.94 3.54 15.79
N TRP A 527 -1.63 3.64 15.87
CA TRP A 527 -0.68 2.89 15.07
C TRP A 527 -0.04 1.80 15.92
N ARG A 528 -0.19 0.58 15.48
CA ARG A 528 0.43 -0.60 16.07
C ARG A 528 1.39 -1.19 15.04
N VAL A 529 2.66 -1.31 15.39
CA VAL A 529 3.71 -1.83 14.51
C VAL A 529 4.39 -2.98 15.24
N GLY A 530 4.12 -4.20 14.82
CA GLY A 530 4.63 -5.40 15.48
C GLY A 530 4.28 -5.44 16.96
N ALA A 531 5.26 -5.76 17.78
CA ALA A 531 5.14 -5.81 19.24
C ALA A 531 5.47 -4.47 19.93
N GLU A 532 5.69 -3.40 19.15
CA GLU A 532 5.98 -2.08 19.69
C GLU A 532 4.75 -1.47 20.39
N HIS A 533 4.99 -0.56 21.31
CA HIS A 533 3.91 0.14 21.99
C HIS A 533 3.07 0.95 20.99
N PRO A 534 1.73 0.88 21.09
CA PRO A 534 0.83 1.66 20.24
C PRO A 534 1.10 3.16 20.31
N ARG A 535 0.99 3.84 19.17
CA ARG A 535 1.20 5.28 19.06
C ARG A 535 -0.03 5.98 18.51
N MET A 536 -0.25 7.20 18.98
CA MET A 536 -1.33 8.05 18.48
C MET A 536 -0.76 9.04 17.46
N VAL A 537 -0.90 8.70 16.18
CA VAL A 537 -0.25 9.44 15.10
C VAL A 537 -1.25 10.23 14.28
N ARG A 538 -0.90 11.48 14.03
CA ARG A 538 -1.56 12.32 13.03
C ARG A 538 -0.67 12.40 11.80
N ALA A 539 -1.17 11.88 10.67
CA ALA A 539 -0.49 12.03 9.38
C ALA A 539 -0.46 13.52 8.96
N LEU A 540 0.65 13.94 8.40
CA LEU A 540 0.88 15.33 8.00
C LEU A 540 1.15 15.44 6.51
N ALA A 541 0.45 16.38 5.87
CA ALA A 541 0.73 16.82 4.51
C ALA A 541 0.78 18.34 4.47
N GLY A 542 1.62 18.89 3.60
CA GLY A 542 1.64 20.34 3.34
C GLY A 542 0.38 20.78 2.57
N PRO A 543 0.16 22.10 2.42
CA PRO A 543 -1.03 22.62 1.75
C PRO A 543 -1.23 22.07 0.34
N THR A 544 -0.15 21.92 -0.42
CA THR A 544 -0.19 21.38 -1.79
C THR A 544 -0.69 19.95 -1.82
N LEU A 545 -0.18 19.07 -0.95
CA LEU A 545 -0.63 17.68 -0.84
C LEU A 545 -2.02 17.60 -0.25
N SER A 546 -2.35 18.46 0.72
CA SER A 546 -3.70 18.52 1.28
C SER A 546 -4.73 18.90 0.23
N ALA A 547 -4.42 19.87 -0.64
CA ALA A 547 -5.26 20.24 -1.78
C ALA A 547 -5.35 19.12 -2.84
N LEU A 548 -4.25 18.37 -3.06
CA LEU A 548 -4.25 17.21 -3.95
C LEU A 548 -5.17 16.09 -3.44
N PHE A 549 -5.24 15.91 -2.12
CA PHE A 549 -6.05 14.88 -1.48
C PHE A 549 -7.48 15.32 -1.18
N ASP A 550 -7.77 16.61 -1.36
CA ASP A 550 -9.13 17.12 -1.21
C ASP A 550 -10.00 16.64 -2.39
N THR A 551 -11.02 15.89 -2.06
CA THR A 551 -11.97 15.28 -3.01
C THR A 551 -13.37 15.83 -2.85
N SER A 552 -13.51 16.97 -2.17
CA SER A 552 -14.80 17.63 -1.94
C SER A 552 -15.51 18.00 -3.26
N ASP A 553 -14.75 18.33 -4.29
CA ASP A 553 -15.24 18.61 -5.64
C ASP A 553 -15.77 17.35 -6.36
N LEU A 554 -15.14 16.20 -6.19
CA LEU A 554 -15.63 14.93 -6.76
C LEU A 554 -16.95 14.51 -6.12
N ARG A 555 -17.11 14.75 -4.81
CA ARG A 555 -18.32 14.43 -4.07
C ARG A 555 -19.49 15.38 -4.35
N SER A 556 -19.20 16.59 -4.78
CA SER A 556 -20.24 17.57 -5.16
C SER A 556 -20.72 17.41 -6.59
N ALA A 557 -19.99 16.66 -7.43
CA ALA A 557 -20.32 16.41 -8.84
C ALA A 557 -21.07 15.07 -9.05
N ALA A 558 -21.14 14.22 -8.04
CA ALA A 558 -21.90 12.96 -8.01
C ALA A 558 -23.28 13.17 -7.35
#